data_c75951fe25ab9f616489245c16644fda
#
_entry.id   c75951fe25ab9f616489245c16644fda
#
_cell.length_a   1.000
_cell.length_b   1.000
_cell.length_c   1.000
_cell.angle_alpha   90.00
_cell.angle_beta   90.00
_cell.angle_gamma   90.00
#
_symmetry.space_group_name_H-M   'P 1'
#
loop_
_entity.id
_entity.type
_entity.pdbx_description
1 polymer ?
#
loop_
_entity_poly.entity_id
_entity_poly.type
_entity_poly.pdbx_seq_one_letter_code
_entity_poly.pdbx_strand_id
1 'polypeptide(L)'
;MILDCTLRDGGYYVDWDFDISTVRKYLSAMSVAKVDIIEIGFRFLPSSKFLGAFAYSTDEYLSVIDLPQDIPIAVMINAAEIISDKNYNIKKIVNQLFSKKEKSPVSIVRIATHVKDIEHSCDIAYELKSLGYRVFINIMQINDISDSEIVKALSLIKKWSVVEVIYFADSFGCMDTDRVEQVIKVISTVWSGALGIHAHDNKGLALSNTLKARECG
;
A
#
# COMPACT_ATOMS: atom_id res chain seq x y z
N MET A 1 -10.97 4.23 9.61
CA MET A 1 -10.34 4.86 8.43
C MET A 1 -10.54 3.94 7.23
N ILE A 2 -10.96 4.48 6.09
CA ILE A 2 -11.17 3.76 4.83
C ILE A 2 -10.14 4.28 3.82
N LEU A 3 -9.28 3.38 3.35
CA LEU A 3 -8.40 3.63 2.21
C LEU A 3 -9.02 2.94 1.00
N ASP A 4 -9.41 3.72 -0.01
CA ASP A 4 -9.85 3.18 -1.29
C ASP A 4 -8.66 2.96 -2.21
N CYS A 5 -8.57 1.78 -2.81
CA CYS A 5 -7.49 1.40 -3.73
C CYS A 5 -8.01 0.91 -5.09
N THR A 6 -9.21 1.32 -5.47
CA THR A 6 -9.90 0.84 -6.68
C THR A 6 -9.05 1.03 -7.94
N LEU A 7 -8.45 2.21 -8.15
CA LEU A 7 -7.61 2.45 -9.34
C LEU A 7 -6.28 1.68 -9.26
N ARG A 8 -5.67 1.58 -8.09
CA ARG A 8 -4.44 0.83 -7.92
C ARG A 8 -4.66 -0.67 -8.18
N ASP A 9 -5.65 -1.25 -7.52
CA ASP A 9 -5.91 -2.70 -7.57
C ASP A 9 -6.64 -3.11 -8.86
N GLY A 10 -7.65 -2.35 -9.26
CA GLY A 10 -8.36 -2.57 -10.52
C GLY A 10 -7.49 -2.39 -11.76
N GLY A 11 -6.37 -1.69 -11.64
CA GLY A 11 -5.41 -1.49 -12.71
C GLY A 11 -4.81 -2.77 -13.27
N TYR A 12 -4.76 -3.87 -12.51
CA TYR A 12 -4.31 -5.17 -13.00
C TYR A 12 -5.15 -5.71 -14.18
N TYR A 13 -6.40 -5.27 -14.31
CA TYR A 13 -7.29 -5.71 -15.38
C TYR A 13 -7.17 -4.88 -16.67
N VAL A 14 -6.60 -3.68 -16.59
CA VAL A 14 -6.54 -2.70 -17.70
C VAL A 14 -5.13 -2.11 -17.86
N ASP A 15 -4.12 -2.79 -17.37
CA ASP A 15 -2.72 -2.32 -17.38
C ASP A 15 -2.56 -0.87 -16.86
N TRP A 16 -3.40 -0.44 -15.89
CA TRP A 16 -3.48 0.92 -15.32
C TRP A 16 -3.74 2.03 -16.34
N ASP A 17 -4.28 1.68 -17.50
CA ASP A 17 -4.68 2.62 -18.56
C ASP A 17 -6.17 2.94 -18.45
N PHE A 18 -6.50 3.85 -17.56
CA PHE A 18 -7.87 4.27 -17.31
C PHE A 18 -8.24 5.49 -18.16
N ASP A 19 -9.45 5.49 -18.71
CA ASP A 19 -10.02 6.69 -19.30
C ASP A 19 -10.16 7.81 -18.29
N ILE A 20 -9.66 9.00 -18.64
CA ILE A 20 -9.61 10.15 -17.73
C ILE A 20 -11.00 10.61 -17.26
N SER A 21 -12.05 10.43 -18.08
CA SER A 21 -13.41 10.79 -17.66
C SER A 21 -13.92 9.86 -16.57
N THR A 22 -13.54 8.58 -16.62
CA THR A 22 -13.84 7.58 -15.59
C THR A 22 -13.10 7.91 -14.31
N VAL A 23 -11.82 8.28 -14.40
CA VAL A 23 -11.03 8.70 -13.24
C VAL A 23 -11.64 9.92 -12.56
N ARG A 24 -12.06 10.94 -13.31
CA ARG A 24 -12.70 12.14 -12.74
C ARG A 24 -14.00 11.81 -12.00
N LYS A 25 -14.84 10.94 -12.59
CA LYS A 25 -16.08 10.48 -11.94
C LYS A 25 -15.79 9.71 -10.67
N TYR A 26 -14.79 8.84 -10.69
CA TYR A 26 -14.35 8.09 -9.52
C TYR A 26 -13.86 9.02 -8.41
N LEU A 27 -12.96 9.96 -8.69
CA LEU A 27 -12.45 10.90 -7.70
C LEU A 27 -13.57 11.75 -7.08
N SER A 28 -14.51 12.22 -7.89
CA SER A 28 -15.71 12.92 -7.41
C SER A 28 -16.57 12.04 -6.50
N ALA A 29 -16.77 10.76 -6.86
CA ALA A 29 -17.53 9.83 -6.03
C ALA A 29 -16.84 9.55 -4.69
N MET A 30 -15.50 9.45 -4.66
CA MET A 30 -14.74 9.24 -3.43
C MET A 30 -14.86 10.44 -2.47
N SER A 31 -14.88 11.67 -3.00
CA SER A 31 -15.13 12.87 -2.21
C SER A 31 -16.53 12.86 -1.58
N VAL A 32 -17.56 12.49 -2.36
CA VAL A 32 -18.93 12.37 -1.86
C VAL A 32 -19.05 11.25 -0.81
N ALA A 33 -18.40 10.12 -1.04
CA ALA A 33 -18.37 8.99 -0.12
C ALA A 33 -17.56 9.26 1.16
N LYS A 34 -16.77 10.34 1.18
CA LYS A 34 -15.90 10.72 2.31
C LYS A 34 -14.93 9.61 2.71
N VAL A 35 -14.26 9.00 1.73
CA VAL A 35 -13.16 8.09 2.03
C VAL A 35 -11.99 8.87 2.64
N ASP A 36 -11.23 8.23 3.52
CA ASP A 36 -10.16 8.93 4.25
C ASP A 36 -8.87 9.05 3.44
N ILE A 37 -8.61 8.13 2.50
CA ILE A 37 -7.40 8.08 1.68
C ILE A 37 -7.76 7.48 0.32
N ILE A 38 -7.18 8.01 -0.77
CA ILE A 38 -7.23 7.42 -2.11
C ILE A 38 -5.85 6.91 -2.49
N GLU A 39 -5.70 5.58 -2.67
CA GLU A 39 -4.51 4.99 -3.28
C GLU A 39 -4.70 4.94 -4.81
N ILE A 40 -4.15 5.95 -5.47
CA ILE A 40 -4.48 6.25 -6.87
C ILE A 40 -3.81 5.30 -7.88
N GLY A 41 -2.69 4.69 -7.51
CA GLY A 41 -1.96 3.78 -8.41
C GLY A 41 -0.64 3.31 -7.81
N PHE A 42 0.21 2.81 -8.68
CA PHE A 42 1.58 2.42 -8.34
C PHE A 42 2.61 3.51 -8.71
N ARG A 43 3.83 3.38 -8.18
CA ARG A 43 5.05 3.96 -8.73
C ARG A 43 6.02 2.83 -9.07
N PHE A 44 5.78 2.17 -10.21
CA PHE A 44 6.66 1.13 -10.73
C PHE A 44 7.94 1.73 -11.35
N LEU A 45 8.97 0.93 -11.40
CA LEU A 45 10.13 1.22 -12.23
C LEU A 45 9.74 1.19 -13.73
N PRO A 46 10.46 1.91 -14.59
CA PRO A 46 10.22 1.87 -16.03
C PRO A 46 10.25 0.44 -16.57
N SER A 47 9.27 0.08 -17.36
CA SER A 47 9.10 -1.24 -17.98
C SER A 47 9.13 -1.13 -19.50
N SER A 48 9.58 -2.21 -20.17
CA SER A 48 9.44 -2.34 -21.63
C SER A 48 8.00 -2.68 -22.07
N LYS A 49 7.17 -3.20 -21.17
CA LYS A 49 5.74 -3.42 -21.41
C LYS A 49 5.01 -2.09 -21.31
N PHE A 50 4.05 -1.86 -22.21
CA PHE A 50 3.15 -0.72 -22.07
C PHE A 50 2.33 -0.88 -20.79
N LEU A 51 2.32 0.18 -20.00
CA LEU A 51 1.46 0.35 -18.84
C LEU A 51 0.93 1.78 -18.85
N GLY A 52 -0.33 1.95 -18.43
CA GLY A 52 -0.97 3.24 -18.34
C GLY A 52 -0.40 4.13 -17.23
N ALA A 53 -0.83 5.37 -17.23
CA ALA A 53 -0.25 6.42 -16.39
C ALA A 53 -0.33 6.12 -14.87
N PHE A 54 -1.36 5.38 -14.43
CA PHE A 54 -1.54 5.05 -13.02
C PHE A 54 -0.64 3.90 -12.53
N ALA A 55 0.07 3.19 -13.42
CA ALA A 55 1.17 2.31 -13.04
C ALA A 55 2.37 3.09 -12.52
N TYR A 56 2.54 4.32 -12.98
CA TYR A 56 3.67 5.17 -12.61
C TYR A 56 3.27 6.33 -11.69
N SER A 57 2.03 6.80 -11.76
CA SER A 57 1.45 7.89 -10.94
C SER A 57 2.46 9.02 -10.67
N THR A 58 3.14 9.50 -11.74
CA THR A 58 4.20 10.51 -11.60
C THR A 58 3.64 11.84 -11.10
N ASP A 59 4.47 12.64 -10.44
CA ASP A 59 4.03 13.94 -9.91
C ASP A 59 3.54 14.86 -11.04
N GLU A 60 4.20 14.81 -12.22
CA GLU A 60 3.82 15.58 -13.41
C GLU A 60 2.43 15.16 -13.90
N TYR A 61 2.15 13.85 -14.01
CA TYR A 61 0.86 13.37 -14.45
C TYR A 61 -0.24 13.70 -13.44
N LEU A 62 0.03 13.48 -12.16
CA LEU A 62 -0.94 13.76 -11.10
C LEU A 62 -1.23 15.27 -10.96
N SER A 63 -0.29 16.14 -11.32
CA SER A 63 -0.49 17.60 -11.27
C SER A 63 -1.50 18.15 -12.28
N VAL A 64 -1.79 17.40 -13.36
CA VAL A 64 -2.78 17.78 -14.39
C VAL A 64 -4.13 17.11 -14.18
N ILE A 65 -4.26 16.27 -13.16
CA ILE A 65 -5.52 15.66 -12.74
C ILE A 65 -6.14 16.54 -11.64
N ASP A 66 -7.45 16.70 -11.72
CA ASP A 66 -8.22 17.41 -10.68
C ASP A 66 -8.39 16.50 -9.44
N LEU A 67 -7.34 16.44 -8.61
CA LEU A 67 -7.32 15.64 -7.38
C LEU A 67 -8.11 16.32 -6.27
N PRO A 68 -8.87 15.58 -5.44
CA PRO A 68 -9.53 16.11 -4.26
C PRO A 68 -8.50 16.77 -3.32
N GLN A 69 -8.77 17.99 -2.85
CA GLN A 69 -7.85 18.73 -1.99
C GLN A 69 -7.96 18.32 -0.51
N ASP A 70 -9.07 17.73 -0.14
CA ASP A 70 -9.44 17.34 1.22
C ASP A 70 -9.15 15.85 1.53
N ILE A 71 -8.75 15.06 0.53
CA ILE A 71 -8.43 13.64 0.68
C ILE A 71 -6.95 13.39 0.39
N PRO A 72 -6.18 12.87 1.35
CA PRO A 72 -4.80 12.47 1.12
C PRO A 72 -4.66 11.45 -0.02
N ILE A 73 -3.72 11.69 -0.92
CA ILE A 73 -3.40 10.79 -2.02
C ILE A 73 -2.25 9.87 -1.60
N ALA A 74 -2.45 8.58 -1.83
CA ALA A 74 -1.46 7.54 -1.63
C ALA A 74 -1.06 6.90 -2.97
N VAL A 75 0.14 6.35 -3.02
CA VAL A 75 0.60 5.43 -4.05
C VAL A 75 1.22 4.19 -3.42
N MET A 76 1.24 3.09 -4.17
CA MET A 76 1.92 1.86 -3.75
C MET A 76 3.23 1.68 -4.51
N ILE A 77 4.21 1.08 -3.84
CA ILE A 77 5.42 0.52 -4.46
C ILE A 77 5.56 -0.94 -4.08
N ASN A 78 6.19 -1.73 -4.94
CA ASN A 78 6.52 -3.11 -4.64
C ASN A 78 7.98 -3.21 -4.17
N ALA A 79 8.20 -3.59 -2.92
CA ALA A 79 9.55 -3.72 -2.38
C ALA A 79 10.40 -4.70 -3.18
N ALA A 80 9.84 -5.84 -3.61
CA ALA A 80 10.57 -6.85 -4.37
C ALA A 80 11.12 -6.30 -5.70
N GLU A 81 10.42 -5.37 -6.34
CA GLU A 81 10.88 -4.72 -7.58
C GLU A 81 12.12 -3.85 -7.33
N ILE A 82 12.14 -3.13 -6.20
CA ILE A 82 13.26 -2.25 -5.82
C ILE A 82 14.47 -3.06 -5.34
N ILE A 83 14.24 -4.20 -4.69
CA ILE A 83 15.27 -5.04 -4.07
C ILE A 83 15.89 -6.03 -5.08
N SER A 84 15.23 -6.29 -6.22
CA SER A 84 15.54 -7.39 -7.15
C SER A 84 16.95 -7.38 -7.74
N ASP A 85 17.65 -6.24 -7.79
CA ASP A 85 19.03 -6.15 -8.25
C ASP A 85 19.99 -5.94 -7.05
N LYS A 86 20.87 -6.90 -6.82
CA LYS A 86 21.86 -6.87 -5.71
C LYS A 86 22.86 -5.69 -5.78
N ASN A 87 22.91 -4.97 -6.89
CA ASN A 87 23.76 -3.79 -7.10
C ASN A 87 23.00 -2.47 -6.89
N TYR A 88 21.72 -2.51 -6.48
CA TYR A 88 20.90 -1.31 -6.35
C TYR A 88 21.26 -0.48 -5.12
N ASN A 89 21.46 0.78 -5.40
CA ASN A 89 21.41 1.81 -4.40
C ASN A 89 19.93 2.21 -4.18
N ILE A 90 19.28 1.64 -3.16
CA ILE A 90 17.87 1.89 -2.81
C ILE A 90 17.59 3.39 -2.76
N LYS A 91 18.47 4.17 -2.15
CA LYS A 91 18.38 5.63 -2.10
C LYS A 91 18.27 6.25 -3.48
N LYS A 92 19.10 5.80 -4.44
CA LYS A 92 19.06 6.31 -5.81
C LYS A 92 17.72 6.01 -6.47
N ILE A 93 17.19 4.78 -6.30
CA ILE A 93 15.92 4.38 -6.91
C ILE A 93 14.76 5.15 -6.29
N VAL A 94 14.69 5.24 -4.96
CA VAL A 94 13.62 5.97 -4.28
C VAL A 94 13.64 7.45 -4.71
N ASN A 95 14.82 8.08 -4.79
CA ASN A 95 14.96 9.48 -5.24
C ASN A 95 14.70 9.66 -6.76
N GLN A 96 14.74 8.59 -7.55
CA GLN A 96 14.31 8.62 -8.95
C GLN A 96 12.78 8.54 -9.08
N LEU A 97 12.13 7.77 -8.19
CA LEU A 97 10.67 7.59 -8.19
C LEU A 97 9.93 8.71 -7.45
N PHE A 98 10.57 9.35 -6.48
CA PHE A 98 9.93 10.30 -5.57
C PHE A 98 10.70 11.61 -5.45
N SER A 99 10.03 12.71 -5.67
CA SER A 99 10.49 14.04 -5.26
C SER A 99 10.29 14.23 -3.74
N LYS A 100 10.78 15.35 -3.17
CA LYS A 100 10.40 15.73 -1.80
C LYS A 100 8.88 15.93 -1.73
N LYS A 101 8.27 15.53 -0.62
CA LYS A 101 6.82 15.57 -0.40
C LYS A 101 6.19 16.93 -0.68
N GLU A 102 6.89 18.04 -0.37
CA GLU A 102 6.39 19.40 -0.60
C GLU A 102 6.18 19.73 -2.09
N LYS A 103 6.78 18.94 -2.98
CA LYS A 103 6.66 19.09 -4.44
C LYS A 103 5.76 18.04 -5.09
N SER A 104 5.14 17.17 -4.28
CA SER A 104 4.32 16.06 -4.75
C SER A 104 2.88 16.21 -4.27
N PRO A 105 1.88 15.91 -5.09
CA PRO A 105 0.50 15.78 -4.64
C PRO A 105 0.30 14.53 -3.76
N VAL A 106 1.21 13.55 -3.83
CA VAL A 106 1.19 12.35 -2.99
C VAL A 106 1.67 12.68 -1.59
N SER A 107 1.01 12.15 -0.57
CA SER A 107 1.38 12.35 0.84
C SER A 107 1.71 11.03 1.56
N ILE A 108 1.27 9.91 1.03
CA ILE A 108 1.41 8.59 1.64
C ILE A 108 2.02 7.63 0.62
N VAL A 109 3.01 6.84 1.07
CA VAL A 109 3.54 5.73 0.27
C VAL A 109 3.31 4.43 1.02
N ARG A 110 2.61 3.49 0.40
CA ARG A 110 2.37 2.16 0.92
C ARG A 110 3.33 1.16 0.26
N ILE A 111 4.19 0.54 1.05
CA ILE A 111 5.18 -0.43 0.59
C ILE A 111 4.55 -1.83 0.67
N ALA A 112 4.28 -2.44 -0.49
CA ALA A 112 3.90 -3.85 -0.56
C ALA A 112 5.14 -4.73 -0.42
N THR A 113 5.15 -5.64 0.56
CA THR A 113 6.30 -6.49 0.85
C THR A 113 5.87 -7.86 1.32
N HIS A 114 6.68 -8.89 1.00
CA HIS A 114 6.58 -10.20 1.63
C HIS A 114 7.39 -10.24 2.91
N VAL A 115 7.04 -11.13 3.83
CA VAL A 115 7.77 -11.30 5.11
C VAL A 115 9.26 -11.55 4.90
N LYS A 116 9.64 -12.31 3.87
CA LYS A 116 11.04 -12.57 3.53
C LYS A 116 11.84 -11.31 3.11
N ASP A 117 11.15 -10.27 2.62
CA ASP A 117 11.75 -9.06 2.07
C ASP A 117 11.69 -7.87 3.06
N ILE A 118 11.11 -8.09 4.25
CA ILE A 118 10.89 -7.02 5.25
C ILE A 118 12.19 -6.34 5.66
N GLU A 119 13.26 -7.10 5.91
CA GLU A 119 14.54 -6.53 6.33
C GLU A 119 15.07 -5.50 5.33
N HIS A 120 14.97 -5.79 4.04
CA HIS A 120 15.37 -4.89 2.96
C HIS A 120 14.38 -3.73 2.73
N SER A 121 13.12 -3.90 3.12
CA SER A 121 12.11 -2.83 3.02
C SER A 121 12.37 -1.69 3.99
N CYS A 122 13.22 -1.90 4.99
CA CYS A 122 13.63 -0.91 5.98
C CYS A 122 14.26 0.33 5.33
N ASP A 123 15.23 0.11 4.44
CA ASP A 123 15.96 1.20 3.78
C ASP A 123 15.02 2.02 2.88
N ILE A 124 14.06 1.35 2.23
CA ILE A 124 13.02 2.02 1.44
C ILE A 124 12.17 2.91 2.35
N ALA A 125 11.74 2.39 3.50
CA ALA A 125 10.92 3.13 4.46
C ALA A 125 11.65 4.36 5.02
N TYR A 126 12.92 4.22 5.37
CA TYR A 126 13.74 5.34 5.85
C TYR A 126 13.93 6.42 4.78
N GLU A 127 14.21 6.03 3.52
CA GLU A 127 14.42 7.01 2.46
C GLU A 127 13.11 7.76 2.16
N LEU A 128 11.96 7.08 2.09
CA LEU A 128 10.65 7.72 1.92
C LEU A 128 10.33 8.68 3.08
N LYS A 129 10.63 8.28 4.31
CA LYS A 129 10.45 9.15 5.49
C LYS A 129 11.35 10.38 5.42
N SER A 130 12.59 10.23 4.94
CA SER A 130 13.54 11.34 4.76
C SER A 130 13.07 12.36 3.72
N LEU A 131 12.31 11.91 2.72
CA LEU A 131 11.67 12.75 1.71
C LEU A 131 10.38 13.42 2.22
N GLY A 132 9.92 13.11 3.44
CA GLY A 132 8.76 13.70 4.10
C GLY A 132 7.44 12.95 3.94
N TYR A 133 7.44 11.76 3.32
CA TYR A 133 6.23 10.95 3.15
C TYR A 133 5.80 10.26 4.44
N ARG A 134 4.49 10.04 4.57
CA ARG A 134 3.93 9.07 5.50
C ARG A 134 4.14 7.68 4.92
N VAL A 135 4.65 6.75 5.73
CA VAL A 135 5.01 5.41 5.27
C VAL A 135 4.09 4.38 5.90
N PHE A 136 3.44 3.60 5.04
CA PHE A 136 2.62 2.47 5.41
C PHE A 136 3.24 1.18 4.86
N ILE A 137 3.07 0.07 5.55
CA ILE A 137 3.51 -1.26 5.09
C ILE A 137 2.28 -2.12 4.79
N ASN A 138 2.31 -2.83 3.67
CA ASN A 138 1.32 -3.84 3.32
C ASN A 138 2.01 -5.20 3.23
N ILE A 139 1.80 -6.05 4.24
CA ILE A 139 2.37 -7.39 4.31
C ILE A 139 1.49 -8.31 3.46
N MET A 140 2.06 -8.79 2.34
CA MET A 140 1.35 -9.63 1.39
C MET A 140 1.31 -11.09 1.83
N GLN A 141 0.27 -11.83 1.38
CA GLN A 141 0.13 -13.27 1.55
C GLN A 141 0.17 -13.73 3.02
N ILE A 142 -0.40 -12.94 3.93
CA ILE A 142 -0.31 -13.19 5.37
C ILE A 142 -0.92 -14.54 5.77
N ASN A 143 -1.87 -15.06 4.99
CA ASN A 143 -2.54 -16.33 5.29
C ASN A 143 -1.58 -17.53 5.31
N ASP A 144 -0.54 -17.48 4.47
CA ASP A 144 0.41 -18.59 4.28
C ASP A 144 1.62 -18.50 5.22
N ILE A 145 1.61 -17.53 6.14
CA ILE A 145 2.73 -17.21 7.03
C ILE A 145 2.42 -17.71 8.43
N SER A 146 3.40 -18.36 9.07
CA SER A 146 3.27 -18.80 10.45
C SER A 146 3.23 -17.63 11.44
N ASP A 147 2.57 -17.81 12.57
CA ASP A 147 2.46 -16.79 13.61
C ASP A 147 3.83 -16.31 14.11
N SER A 148 4.82 -17.23 14.20
CA SER A 148 6.19 -16.89 14.60
C SER A 148 6.91 -16.00 13.58
N GLU A 149 6.68 -16.21 12.28
CA GLU A 149 7.24 -15.36 11.23
C GLU A 149 6.59 -13.98 11.22
N ILE A 150 5.27 -13.91 11.45
CA ILE A 150 4.55 -12.64 11.62
C ILE A 150 5.16 -11.85 12.79
N VAL A 151 5.31 -12.47 13.95
CA VAL A 151 5.92 -11.83 15.13
C VAL A 151 7.34 -11.33 14.85
N LYS A 152 8.16 -12.14 14.18
CA LYS A 152 9.54 -11.76 13.81
C LYS A 152 9.55 -10.55 12.89
N ALA A 153 8.74 -10.58 11.84
CA ALA A 153 8.62 -9.49 10.85
C ALA A 153 8.19 -8.18 11.51
N LEU A 154 7.13 -8.23 12.33
CA LEU A 154 6.61 -7.05 13.02
C LEU A 154 7.59 -6.49 14.06
N SER A 155 8.36 -7.36 14.72
CA SER A 155 9.42 -6.93 15.64
C SER A 155 10.53 -6.15 14.94
N LEU A 156 10.81 -6.47 13.66
CA LEU A 156 11.72 -5.69 12.83
C LEU A 156 11.08 -4.33 12.46
N ILE A 157 9.85 -4.34 11.91
CA ILE A 157 9.16 -3.10 11.50
C ILE A 157 9.02 -2.13 12.68
N LYS A 158 8.69 -2.63 13.87
CA LYS A 158 8.58 -1.82 15.09
C LYS A 158 9.88 -1.06 15.42
N LYS A 159 11.04 -1.68 15.18
CA LYS A 159 12.35 -1.05 15.43
C LYS A 159 12.63 0.11 14.48
N TRP A 160 12.03 0.12 13.28
CA TRP A 160 12.28 1.18 12.30
C TRP A 160 11.72 2.53 12.76
N SER A 161 10.63 2.54 13.53
CA SER A 161 10.00 3.76 14.07
C SER A 161 9.57 4.81 13.04
N VAL A 162 9.45 4.41 11.77
CA VAL A 162 9.07 5.30 10.65
C VAL A 162 7.75 4.90 9.98
N VAL A 163 7.22 3.73 10.32
CA VAL A 163 5.97 3.20 9.78
C VAL A 163 4.80 3.66 10.65
N GLU A 164 3.77 4.23 10.02
CA GLU A 164 2.57 4.71 10.72
C GLU A 164 1.46 3.66 10.78
N VAL A 165 1.28 2.90 9.70
CA VAL A 165 0.22 1.89 9.58
C VAL A 165 0.78 0.62 8.99
N ILE A 166 0.41 -0.52 9.59
CA ILE A 166 0.64 -1.83 8.99
C ILE A 166 -0.68 -2.37 8.45
N TYR A 167 -0.67 -2.80 7.20
CA TYR A 167 -1.74 -3.58 6.59
C TYR A 167 -1.29 -5.04 6.46
N PHE A 168 -2.20 -5.94 6.70
CA PHE A 168 -2.05 -7.33 6.29
C PHE A 168 -3.01 -7.63 5.14
N ALA A 169 -2.52 -8.36 4.13
CA ALA A 169 -3.30 -8.64 2.92
C ALA A 169 -3.67 -10.12 2.81
N ASP A 170 -4.95 -10.37 2.63
CA ASP A 170 -5.48 -11.64 2.11
C ASP A 170 -5.33 -11.65 0.59
N SER A 171 -4.09 -11.82 0.10
CA SER A 171 -3.76 -11.67 -1.32
C SER A 171 -4.48 -12.67 -2.23
N PHE A 172 -4.94 -13.79 -1.68
CA PHE A 172 -5.65 -14.83 -2.44
C PHE A 172 -7.16 -14.83 -2.20
N GLY A 173 -7.67 -13.94 -1.32
CA GLY A 173 -9.09 -13.87 -0.97
C GLY A 173 -9.61 -15.18 -0.38
N CYS A 174 -8.79 -15.86 0.42
CA CYS A 174 -9.11 -17.18 0.96
C CYS A 174 -9.20 -17.24 2.49
N MET A 175 -8.89 -16.16 3.20
CA MET A 175 -9.06 -16.06 4.64
C MET A 175 -10.54 -16.12 5.03
N ASP A 176 -10.81 -16.72 6.16
CA ASP A 176 -12.08 -16.61 6.87
C ASP A 176 -11.96 -15.67 8.09
N THR A 177 -13.06 -15.41 8.74
CA THR A 177 -13.13 -14.51 9.89
C THR A 177 -12.31 -14.99 11.09
N ASP A 178 -12.18 -16.31 11.27
CA ASP A 178 -11.42 -16.88 12.39
C ASP A 178 -9.91 -16.64 12.17
N ARG A 179 -9.45 -16.83 10.92
CA ARG A 179 -8.06 -16.52 10.58
C ARG A 179 -7.75 -15.02 10.67
N VAL A 180 -8.70 -14.16 10.29
CA VAL A 180 -8.56 -12.70 10.48
C VAL A 180 -8.37 -12.36 11.95
N GLU A 181 -9.22 -12.91 12.83
CA GLU A 181 -9.11 -12.69 14.28
C GLU A 181 -7.78 -13.20 14.83
N GLN A 182 -7.35 -14.39 14.43
CA GLN A 182 -6.06 -14.96 14.84
C GLN A 182 -4.90 -14.04 14.41
N VAL A 183 -4.85 -13.62 13.16
CA VAL A 183 -3.80 -12.74 12.63
C VAL A 183 -3.74 -11.43 13.43
N ILE A 184 -4.89 -10.80 13.70
CA ILE A 184 -4.94 -9.57 14.50
C ILE A 184 -4.42 -9.81 15.91
N LYS A 185 -4.83 -10.91 16.57
CA LYS A 185 -4.32 -11.26 17.90
C LYS A 185 -2.79 -11.40 17.91
N VAL A 186 -2.23 -12.10 16.91
CA VAL A 186 -0.78 -12.27 16.76
C VAL A 186 -0.09 -10.93 16.54
N ILE A 187 -0.59 -10.09 15.63
CA ILE A 187 -0.05 -8.77 15.35
C ILE A 187 -0.05 -7.91 16.61
N SER A 188 -1.15 -7.91 17.36
CA SER A 188 -1.33 -7.09 18.56
C SER A 188 -0.38 -7.45 19.72
N THR A 189 0.27 -8.63 19.68
CA THR A 189 1.31 -8.97 20.67
C THR A 189 2.59 -8.15 20.51
N VAL A 190 2.82 -7.58 19.32
CA VAL A 190 4.05 -6.87 18.97
C VAL A 190 3.79 -5.42 18.55
N TRP A 191 2.75 -5.19 17.76
CA TRP A 191 2.41 -3.90 17.18
C TRP A 191 1.25 -3.25 17.90
N SER A 192 1.46 -2.02 18.38
CA SER A 192 0.43 -1.20 19.06
C SER A 192 0.01 0.02 18.24
N GLY A 193 0.55 0.18 17.04
CA GLY A 193 0.17 1.25 16.11
C GLY A 193 -1.08 0.93 15.31
N ALA A 194 -1.43 1.79 14.37
CA ALA A 194 -2.59 1.58 13.51
C ALA A 194 -2.42 0.31 12.66
N LEU A 195 -3.50 -0.46 12.56
CA LEU A 195 -3.57 -1.70 11.78
C LEU A 195 -4.70 -1.61 10.75
N GLY A 196 -4.48 -2.17 9.57
CA GLY A 196 -5.47 -2.28 8.52
C GLY A 196 -5.51 -3.68 7.91
N ILE A 197 -6.63 -4.00 7.27
CA ILE A 197 -6.79 -5.19 6.45
C ILE A 197 -6.95 -4.79 4.98
N HIS A 198 -6.34 -5.56 4.07
CA HIS A 198 -6.62 -5.53 2.64
C HIS A 198 -7.18 -6.90 2.25
N ALA A 199 -8.49 -6.97 2.06
CA ALA A 199 -9.20 -8.21 1.82
C ALA A 199 -9.63 -8.32 0.35
N HIS A 200 -9.27 -9.43 -0.32
CA HIS A 200 -9.80 -9.79 -1.63
C HIS A 200 -11.06 -10.64 -1.51
N ASP A 201 -11.91 -10.60 -2.52
CA ASP A 201 -13.28 -11.16 -2.48
C ASP A 201 -13.44 -12.46 -3.28
N ASN A 202 -12.36 -13.22 -3.51
CA ASN A 202 -12.38 -14.45 -4.30
C ASN A 202 -13.36 -15.51 -3.77
N LYS A 203 -13.61 -15.51 -2.45
CA LYS A 203 -14.60 -16.39 -1.79
C LYS A 203 -15.87 -15.66 -1.32
N GLY A 204 -16.06 -14.39 -1.68
CA GLY A 204 -17.19 -13.60 -1.19
C GLY A 204 -17.08 -13.22 0.29
N LEU A 205 -15.87 -13.20 0.86
CA LEU A 205 -15.64 -13.00 2.29
C LEU A 205 -15.00 -11.65 2.65
N ALA A 206 -14.65 -10.83 1.65
CA ALA A 206 -13.92 -9.58 1.91
C ALA A 206 -14.65 -8.66 2.88
N LEU A 207 -15.97 -8.49 2.71
CA LEU A 207 -16.77 -7.64 3.59
C LEU A 207 -16.83 -8.21 5.01
N SER A 208 -17.12 -9.51 5.17
CA SER A 208 -17.19 -10.15 6.50
C SER A 208 -15.84 -10.11 7.22
N ASN A 209 -14.74 -10.35 6.49
CA ASN A 209 -13.38 -10.25 7.02
C ASN A 209 -13.02 -8.82 7.46
N THR A 210 -13.44 -7.82 6.67
CA THR A 210 -13.22 -6.40 7.01
C THR A 210 -14.02 -5.99 8.24
N LEU A 211 -15.28 -6.43 8.35
CA LEU A 211 -16.12 -6.18 9.53
C LEU A 211 -15.54 -6.86 10.77
N LYS A 212 -15.08 -8.13 10.64
CA LYS A 212 -14.43 -8.85 11.72
C LYS A 212 -13.15 -8.15 12.18
N ALA A 213 -12.32 -7.69 11.24
CA ALA A 213 -11.12 -6.93 11.58
C ALA A 213 -11.45 -5.66 12.37
N ARG A 214 -12.51 -4.94 11.99
CA ARG A 214 -12.99 -3.75 12.72
C ARG A 214 -13.49 -4.09 14.12
N GLU A 215 -14.13 -5.23 14.32
CA GLU A 215 -14.59 -5.69 15.64
C GLU A 215 -13.43 -6.04 16.58
N CYS A 216 -12.32 -6.51 16.02
CA CYS A 216 -11.12 -6.86 16.81
C CYS A 216 -10.27 -5.65 17.22
N GLY A 217 -10.59 -4.43 16.76
CA GLY A 217 -9.87 -3.17 17.04
C GLY A 217 -9.26 -2.61 15.80
#